data_fc73f57804b329c93e5acb8f6df41f41
#
_entry.id   fc73f57804b329c93e5acb8f6df41f41
#
_cell.length_a   1.000
_cell.length_b   1.000
_cell.length_c   1.000
_cell.angle_alpha   90.00
_cell.angle_beta   90.00
_cell.angle_gamma   90.00
#
_symmetry.space_group_name_H-M   'P 1'
#
loop_
_entity.id
_entity.type
_entity.pdbx_description
1 polymer ?
#
loop_
_entity_poly.entity_id
_entity_poly.type
_entity_poly.pdbx_seq_one_letter_code
_entity_poly.pdbx_strand_id
1 'polypeptide(L)'
;MKVCIMCGGEGTRLRPLTFGRPKPCVPIVNKPSIQHLVSHLSNLGFNDVVITLGYMSDAIEKALGDGSLFGVNVTYVREKTKLGTAGSVKNAQKYLEEQPFLVVGGDHVVDLNLLEFYREHLNNDSITTIGLISIDDPTEYGIAEIDANYQIKRFKEKPSPGEIFSNLASTGMYVCNPEVFDHIPAGEKFDFARNLFPELMEKGYTLKAWLARGNWSDVGSPRSL
;
A
#
# COMPACT_ATOMS: atom_id res chain seq x y z
N MET A 1 10.43 -3.86 12.56
CA MET A 1 9.68 -4.33 11.37
C MET A 1 9.78 -3.25 10.29
N LYS A 2 9.91 -3.65 9.02
CA LYS A 2 10.04 -2.73 7.88
C LYS A 2 8.69 -2.43 7.24
N VAL A 3 8.50 -1.19 6.81
CA VAL A 3 7.33 -0.77 6.03
C VAL A 3 7.76 0.09 4.84
N CYS A 4 7.16 -0.13 3.69
CA CYS A 4 7.30 0.70 2.50
C CYS A 4 6.02 1.53 2.32
N ILE A 5 6.16 2.86 2.35
CA ILE A 5 5.07 3.80 2.11
C ILE A 5 5.19 4.34 0.67
N MET A 6 4.18 4.07 -0.15
CA MET A 6 4.16 4.51 -1.55
C MET A 6 3.60 5.94 -1.66
N CYS A 7 4.42 6.88 -2.13
CA CYS A 7 4.08 8.31 -2.26
C CYS A 7 4.34 8.86 -3.67
N GLY A 8 4.22 8.04 -4.72
CA GLY A 8 4.51 8.44 -6.11
C GLY A 8 3.37 9.12 -6.88
N GLY A 9 2.14 9.09 -6.36
CA GLY A 9 0.93 9.52 -7.08
C GLY A 9 0.72 11.04 -7.17
N GLU A 10 0.22 11.54 -8.32
CA GLU A 10 -0.08 12.97 -8.54
C GLU A 10 -1.35 13.47 -7.85
N GLY A 11 -2.24 12.58 -7.40
CA GLY A 11 -3.47 12.96 -6.70
C GLY A 11 -4.47 13.77 -7.54
N THR A 12 -4.55 13.53 -8.85
CA THR A 12 -5.35 14.33 -9.80
C THR A 12 -6.83 14.39 -9.48
N ARG A 13 -7.39 13.32 -8.88
CA ARG A 13 -8.80 13.24 -8.46
C ARG A 13 -9.15 14.19 -7.30
N LEU A 14 -8.15 14.62 -6.53
CA LEU A 14 -8.31 15.56 -5.40
C LEU A 14 -8.08 17.02 -5.79
N ARG A 15 -7.84 17.34 -7.05
CA ARG A 15 -7.72 18.74 -7.48
C ARG A 15 -9.01 19.50 -7.18
N PRO A 16 -8.93 20.77 -6.67
CA PRO A 16 -7.74 21.64 -6.64
C PRO A 16 -6.82 21.46 -5.40
N LEU A 17 -7.15 20.64 -4.40
CA LEU A 17 -6.39 20.49 -3.15
C LEU A 17 -4.93 20.06 -3.38
N THR A 18 -4.69 19.31 -4.45
CA THR A 18 -3.37 18.76 -4.81
C THR A 18 -2.61 19.57 -5.85
N PHE A 19 -3.03 20.80 -6.18
CA PHE A 19 -2.24 21.68 -7.07
C PHE A 19 -0.95 22.19 -6.39
N GLY A 20 -1.00 22.45 -5.09
CA GLY A 20 0.13 23.02 -4.35
C GLY A 20 0.75 22.06 -3.32
N ARG A 21 0.31 20.80 -3.26
CA ARG A 21 0.81 19.79 -2.33
C ARG A 21 0.56 18.37 -2.82
N PRO A 22 1.43 17.39 -2.50
CA PRO A 22 1.19 16.00 -2.85
C PRO A 22 0.06 15.43 -1.98
N LYS A 23 -0.61 14.39 -2.47
CA LYS A 23 -1.75 13.74 -1.82
C LYS A 23 -1.50 13.37 -0.35
N PRO A 24 -0.33 12.77 0.04
CA PRO A 24 -0.02 12.47 1.43
C PRO A 24 0.13 13.68 2.36
N CYS A 25 0.21 14.89 1.79
CA CYS A 25 0.29 16.13 2.55
C CYS A 25 -1.05 16.89 2.61
N VAL A 26 -2.15 16.32 2.12
CA VAL A 26 -3.49 16.86 2.35
C VAL A 26 -3.79 16.82 3.84
N PRO A 27 -4.19 17.94 4.47
CA PRO A 27 -4.37 17.97 5.91
C PRO A 27 -5.66 17.28 6.34
N ILE A 28 -5.54 16.44 7.37
CA ILE A 28 -6.65 15.85 8.11
C ILE A 28 -6.48 16.29 9.56
N VAL A 29 -7.51 16.93 10.12
CA VAL A 29 -7.44 17.52 11.48
C VAL A 29 -6.16 18.36 11.66
N ASN A 30 -5.89 19.25 10.70
CA ASN A 30 -4.75 20.18 10.67
C ASN A 30 -3.33 19.56 10.61
N LYS A 31 -3.21 18.26 10.31
CA LYS A 31 -1.92 17.57 10.10
C LYS A 31 -1.91 16.88 8.75
N PRO A 32 -0.78 16.83 8.01
CA PRO A 32 -0.63 16.00 6.82
C PRO A 32 -1.08 14.56 7.08
N SER A 33 -1.85 13.96 6.15
CA SER A 33 -2.35 12.59 6.31
C SER A 33 -1.23 11.58 6.57
N ILE A 34 -0.08 11.75 5.94
CA ILE A 34 1.08 10.88 6.14
C ILE A 34 1.63 10.91 7.57
N GLN A 35 1.49 12.03 8.30
CA GLN A 35 1.93 12.10 9.70
C GLN A 35 1.05 11.23 10.62
N HIS A 36 -0.26 11.14 10.34
CA HIS A 36 -1.15 10.23 11.06
C HIS A 36 -0.74 8.78 10.80
N LEU A 37 -0.50 8.43 9.53
CA LEU A 37 -0.09 7.08 9.15
C LEU A 37 1.24 6.69 9.81
N VAL A 38 2.27 7.53 9.73
CA VAL A 38 3.59 7.25 10.33
C VAL A 38 3.50 7.12 11.85
N SER A 39 2.72 7.98 12.53
CA SER A 39 2.48 7.87 13.97
C SER A 39 1.78 6.55 14.34
N HIS A 40 0.78 6.12 13.55
CA HIS A 40 0.10 4.86 13.77
C HIS A 40 1.04 3.67 13.59
N LEU A 41 1.85 3.65 12.52
CA LEU A 41 2.86 2.63 12.26
C LEU A 41 3.89 2.53 13.39
N SER A 42 4.39 3.69 13.87
CA SER A 42 5.32 3.77 14.99
C SER A 42 4.74 3.13 16.26
N ASN A 43 3.50 3.46 16.60
CA ASN A 43 2.79 2.89 17.77
C ASN A 43 2.63 1.36 17.68
N LEU A 44 2.63 0.80 16.46
CA LEU A 44 2.57 -0.64 16.21
C LEU A 44 3.96 -1.30 16.08
N GLY A 45 5.05 -0.51 16.24
CA GLY A 45 6.42 -1.00 16.21
C GLY A 45 7.05 -1.09 14.81
N PHE A 46 6.46 -0.45 13.78
CA PHE A 46 7.08 -0.28 12.47
C PHE A 46 7.99 0.95 12.49
N ASN A 47 9.22 0.78 12.94
CA ASN A 47 10.14 1.88 13.16
C ASN A 47 11.14 2.09 12.01
N ASP A 48 11.15 1.21 11.03
CA ASP A 48 12.00 1.24 9.84
C ASP A 48 11.12 1.54 8.61
N VAL A 49 11.08 2.79 8.22
CA VAL A 49 10.14 3.30 7.21
C VAL A 49 10.89 3.67 5.94
N VAL A 50 10.57 3.01 4.84
CA VAL A 50 11.06 3.33 3.49
C VAL A 50 9.94 4.05 2.75
N ILE A 51 10.20 5.26 2.24
CA ILE A 51 9.21 6.05 1.51
C ILE A 51 9.64 6.19 0.06
N THR A 52 8.84 5.64 -0.85
CA THR A 52 9.06 5.85 -2.28
C THR A 52 8.40 7.15 -2.71
N LEU A 53 9.16 8.00 -3.39
CA LEU A 53 8.79 9.37 -3.71
C LEU A 53 8.74 9.60 -5.22
N GLY A 54 7.67 10.24 -5.67
CA GLY A 54 7.51 10.71 -7.03
C GLY A 54 7.22 12.22 -7.08
N TYR A 55 5.97 12.55 -7.36
CA TYR A 55 5.50 13.94 -7.51
C TYR A 55 5.58 14.74 -6.22
N MET A 56 6.16 15.96 -6.29
CA MET A 56 6.28 16.92 -5.18
C MET A 56 6.93 16.33 -3.91
N SER A 57 7.97 15.53 -4.07
CA SER A 57 8.65 14.79 -2.99
C SER A 57 9.13 15.67 -1.83
N ASP A 58 9.61 16.89 -2.11
CA ASP A 58 10.18 17.79 -1.09
C ASP A 58 9.17 18.16 0.02
N ALA A 59 7.86 18.20 -0.32
CA ALA A 59 6.82 18.47 0.66
C ALA A 59 6.65 17.32 1.66
N ILE A 60 6.84 16.07 1.20
CA ILE A 60 6.76 14.88 2.07
C ILE A 60 7.99 14.83 2.98
N GLU A 61 9.19 15.04 2.42
CA GLU A 61 10.43 15.11 3.20
C GLU A 61 10.37 16.24 4.24
N LYS A 62 9.82 17.41 3.90
CA LYS A 62 9.59 18.51 4.86
C LYS A 62 8.60 18.13 5.95
N ALA A 63 7.56 17.36 5.63
CA ALA A 63 6.52 16.96 6.58
C ALA A 63 7.01 15.95 7.62
N LEU A 64 7.96 15.07 7.27
CA LEU A 64 8.41 13.96 8.11
C LEU A 64 9.85 14.12 8.63
N GLY A 65 10.70 14.90 7.94
CA GLY A 65 12.13 15.00 8.27
C GLY A 65 12.83 13.65 8.19
N ASP A 66 13.65 13.35 9.17
CA ASP A 66 14.32 12.05 9.34
C ASP A 66 13.44 10.99 10.06
N GLY A 67 12.22 11.37 10.45
CA GLY A 67 11.27 10.52 11.15
C GLY A 67 11.40 10.54 12.67
N SER A 68 12.45 11.13 13.22
CA SER A 68 12.74 11.12 14.68
C SER A 68 11.60 11.68 15.53
N LEU A 69 10.89 12.72 15.05
CA LEU A 69 9.72 13.29 15.70
C LEU A 69 8.54 12.31 15.82
N PHE A 70 8.53 11.26 15.05
CA PHE A 70 7.49 10.22 15.05
C PHE A 70 8.00 8.89 15.62
N GLY A 71 9.24 8.84 16.14
CA GLY A 71 9.84 7.62 16.68
C GLY A 71 10.20 6.56 15.63
N VAL A 72 10.45 6.97 14.39
CA VAL A 72 10.83 6.11 13.27
C VAL A 72 12.11 6.58 12.59
N ASN A 73 12.77 5.68 11.84
CA ASN A 73 13.85 6.02 10.92
C ASN A 73 13.28 6.03 9.50
N VAL A 74 13.39 7.15 8.80
CA VAL A 74 12.87 7.28 7.44
C VAL A 74 14.00 7.23 6.42
N THR A 75 13.86 6.34 5.43
CA THR A 75 14.70 6.29 4.24
C THR A 75 13.86 6.69 3.02
N TYR A 76 14.32 7.70 2.29
CA TYR A 76 13.65 8.18 1.09
C TYR A 76 14.25 7.59 -0.18
N VAL A 77 13.39 7.11 -1.08
CA VAL A 77 13.78 6.55 -2.39
C VAL A 77 13.03 7.30 -3.49
N ARG A 78 13.75 8.16 -4.23
CA ARG A 78 13.15 8.96 -5.31
C ARG A 78 13.07 8.17 -6.61
N GLU A 79 11.93 8.26 -7.28
CA GLU A 79 11.75 7.73 -8.64
C GLU A 79 12.16 8.76 -9.69
N LYS A 80 12.88 8.32 -10.71
CA LYS A 80 13.23 9.17 -11.86
C LYS A 80 12.12 9.19 -12.93
N THR A 81 11.33 8.13 -12.98
CA THR A 81 10.20 7.93 -13.91
C THR A 81 9.06 7.30 -13.14
N LYS A 82 7.83 7.34 -13.68
CA LYS A 82 6.67 6.69 -13.06
C LYS A 82 6.79 5.17 -13.18
N LEU A 83 7.02 4.50 -12.06
CA LEU A 83 7.24 3.05 -12.00
C LEU A 83 6.00 2.23 -11.65
N GLY A 84 4.84 2.87 -11.40
CA GLY A 84 3.67 2.17 -10.86
C GLY A 84 3.86 1.76 -9.40
N THR A 85 2.94 0.98 -8.85
CA THR A 85 2.96 0.65 -7.42
C THR A 85 4.05 -0.39 -7.08
N ALA A 86 4.09 -1.51 -7.76
CA ALA A 86 5.09 -2.57 -7.51
C ALA A 86 6.49 -2.16 -8.00
N GLY A 87 6.59 -1.49 -9.16
CA GLY A 87 7.87 -0.96 -9.65
C GLY A 87 8.49 0.08 -8.72
N SER A 88 7.65 0.89 -8.07
CA SER A 88 8.05 1.83 -7.02
C SER A 88 8.70 1.11 -5.83
N VAL A 89 8.06 0.04 -5.35
CA VAL A 89 8.58 -0.80 -4.26
C VAL A 89 9.84 -1.56 -4.71
N LYS A 90 9.90 -2.05 -5.95
CA LYS A 90 11.12 -2.65 -6.54
C LYS A 90 12.31 -1.69 -6.53
N ASN A 91 12.08 -0.41 -6.84
CA ASN A 91 13.13 0.61 -6.80
C ASN A 91 13.76 0.79 -5.40
N ALA A 92 13.01 0.40 -4.36
CA ALA A 92 13.45 0.41 -2.96
C ALA A 92 13.98 -0.95 -2.45
N GLN A 93 14.11 -1.96 -3.30
CA GLN A 93 14.44 -3.35 -2.95
C GLN A 93 15.58 -3.48 -1.95
N LYS A 94 16.71 -2.82 -2.18
CA LYS A 94 17.91 -2.91 -1.32
C LYS A 94 17.67 -2.56 0.16
N TYR A 95 16.56 -1.90 0.48
CA TYR A 95 16.18 -1.57 1.85
C TYR A 95 15.13 -2.53 2.43
N LEU A 96 14.53 -3.40 1.59
CA LEU A 96 13.37 -4.23 1.92
C LEU A 96 13.64 -5.74 1.81
N GLU A 97 14.73 -6.16 1.15
CA GLU A 97 14.97 -7.55 0.76
C GLU A 97 15.46 -8.49 1.87
N GLU A 98 15.67 -8.01 3.09
CA GLU A 98 16.21 -8.83 4.18
C GLU A 98 15.14 -9.60 4.96
N GLN A 99 13.89 -9.16 4.93
CA GLN A 99 12.78 -9.73 5.71
C GLN A 99 11.44 -9.37 5.08
N PRO A 100 10.35 -10.06 5.44
CA PRO A 100 9.01 -9.63 5.06
C PRO A 100 8.76 -8.16 5.43
N PHE A 101 8.01 -7.46 4.60
CA PHE A 101 7.74 -6.03 4.77
C PHE A 101 6.29 -5.67 4.47
N LEU A 102 5.78 -4.67 5.19
CA LEU A 102 4.46 -4.08 4.94
C LEU A 102 4.57 -3.06 3.80
N VAL A 103 3.61 -3.04 2.90
CA VAL A 103 3.41 -2.01 1.87
C VAL A 103 2.10 -1.29 2.15
N VAL A 104 2.13 0.05 2.10
CA VAL A 104 0.95 0.89 2.34
C VAL A 104 1.00 2.16 1.48
N GLY A 105 -0.15 2.67 1.07
CA GLY A 105 -0.24 3.98 0.40
C GLY A 105 -0.05 5.13 1.38
N GLY A 106 0.71 6.16 1.01
CA GLY A 106 0.95 7.34 1.87
C GLY A 106 -0.27 8.23 2.07
N ASP A 107 -1.35 7.95 1.38
CA ASP A 107 -2.65 8.62 1.45
C ASP A 107 -3.68 7.87 2.28
N HIS A 108 -3.30 6.77 2.92
CA HIS A 108 -4.20 6.00 3.77
C HIS A 108 -4.37 6.64 5.14
N VAL A 109 -5.61 6.66 5.60
CA VAL A 109 -6.01 6.97 6.97
C VAL A 109 -6.64 5.71 7.54
N VAL A 110 -5.99 5.14 8.55
CA VAL A 110 -6.35 3.81 9.03
C VAL A 110 -6.35 3.74 10.56
N ASP A 111 -7.29 2.96 11.07
CA ASP A 111 -7.34 2.51 12.46
C ASP A 111 -7.42 0.97 12.44
N LEU A 112 -6.38 0.36 11.89
CA LEU A 112 -6.29 -1.08 11.68
C LEU A 112 -5.10 -1.64 12.47
N ASN A 113 -5.24 -2.85 12.98
CA ASN A 113 -4.15 -3.55 13.65
C ASN A 113 -3.16 -4.13 12.62
N LEU A 114 -2.33 -3.26 12.02
CA LEU A 114 -1.34 -3.66 11.02
C LEU A 114 -0.25 -4.59 11.58
N LEU A 115 -0.06 -4.63 12.91
CA LEU A 115 0.82 -5.61 13.54
C LEU A 115 0.22 -7.02 13.48
N GLU A 116 -1.09 -7.16 13.69
CA GLU A 116 -1.80 -8.43 13.50
C GLU A 116 -1.70 -8.88 12.05
N PHE A 117 -1.97 -7.98 11.10
CA PHE A 117 -1.81 -8.25 9.66
C PHE A 117 -0.41 -8.79 9.31
N TYR A 118 0.62 -8.14 9.83
CA TYR A 118 2.01 -8.58 9.61
C TYR A 118 2.28 -9.96 10.22
N ARG A 119 1.80 -10.22 11.44
CA ARG A 119 1.95 -11.51 12.12
C ARG A 119 1.20 -12.64 11.43
N GLU A 120 0.01 -12.38 10.93
CA GLU A 120 -0.78 -13.33 10.14
C GLU A 120 -0.02 -13.77 8.88
N HIS A 121 0.66 -12.84 8.20
CA HIS A 121 1.52 -13.16 7.08
C HIS A 121 2.69 -14.06 7.49
N LEU A 122 3.37 -13.76 8.60
CA LEU A 122 4.50 -14.59 9.07
C LEU A 122 4.09 -16.02 9.47
N ASN A 123 2.82 -16.22 9.79
CA ASN A 123 2.27 -17.52 10.20
C ASN A 123 1.64 -18.32 9.06
N ASN A 124 1.74 -17.84 7.82
CA ASN A 124 1.25 -18.54 6.64
C ASN A 124 2.35 -18.71 5.58
N ASP A 125 2.08 -19.53 4.58
CA ASP A 125 3.03 -19.91 3.52
C ASP A 125 2.86 -19.10 2.22
N SER A 126 2.21 -17.93 2.29
CA SER A 126 2.00 -17.10 1.09
C SER A 126 3.20 -16.22 0.76
N ILE A 127 3.42 -15.99 -0.53
CA ILE A 127 4.40 -14.99 -0.99
C ILE A 127 3.94 -13.56 -0.69
N THR A 128 2.62 -13.35 -0.65
CA THR A 128 1.99 -12.06 -0.32
C THR A 128 0.65 -12.30 0.38
N THR A 129 0.40 -11.53 1.44
CA THR A 129 -0.92 -11.41 2.07
C THR A 129 -1.51 -10.04 1.74
N ILE A 130 -2.75 -9.99 1.26
CA ILE A 130 -3.47 -8.79 0.83
C ILE A 130 -4.49 -8.41 1.89
N GLY A 131 -4.48 -7.17 2.36
CA GLY A 131 -5.52 -6.63 3.23
C GLY A 131 -6.81 -6.39 2.43
N LEU A 132 -7.90 -7.05 2.83
CA LEU A 132 -9.23 -6.92 2.22
C LEU A 132 -10.22 -6.35 3.23
N ILE A 133 -11.16 -5.57 2.73
CA ILE A 133 -12.28 -5.01 3.50
C ILE A 133 -13.58 -5.15 2.70
N SER A 134 -14.70 -5.39 3.40
CA SER A 134 -16.01 -5.44 2.74
C SER A 134 -16.54 -4.02 2.51
N ILE A 135 -16.93 -3.72 1.27
CA ILE A 135 -17.51 -2.42 0.88
C ILE A 135 -18.71 -2.63 -0.05
N ASP A 136 -19.60 -1.64 -0.08
CA ASP A 136 -20.85 -1.72 -0.87
C ASP A 136 -20.60 -1.52 -2.38
N ASP A 137 -19.71 -0.59 -2.76
CA ASP A 137 -19.36 -0.31 -4.16
C ASP A 137 -17.86 -0.53 -4.38
N PRO A 138 -17.45 -1.71 -4.89
CA PRO A 138 -16.06 -2.05 -5.09
C PRO A 138 -15.46 -1.60 -6.44
N THR A 139 -16.19 -0.88 -7.29
CA THR A 139 -15.78 -0.58 -8.68
C THR A 139 -14.48 0.23 -8.81
N GLU A 140 -14.10 0.99 -7.77
CA GLU A 140 -12.86 1.78 -7.75
C GLU A 140 -11.64 1.03 -7.18
N TYR A 141 -11.81 -0.24 -6.77
CA TYR A 141 -10.79 -1.03 -6.07
C TYR A 141 -10.53 -2.36 -6.78
N GLY A 142 -9.45 -3.04 -6.39
CA GLY A 142 -9.28 -4.45 -6.71
C GLY A 142 -10.24 -5.30 -5.85
N ILE A 143 -10.88 -6.30 -6.44
CA ILE A 143 -11.74 -7.24 -5.71
C ILE A 143 -11.14 -8.64 -5.68
N ALA A 144 -11.39 -9.37 -4.59
CA ALA A 144 -10.88 -10.72 -4.42
C ALA A 144 -11.98 -11.70 -4.02
N GLU A 145 -11.89 -12.93 -4.53
CA GLU A 145 -12.62 -14.10 -4.06
C GLU A 145 -11.65 -14.99 -3.28
N ILE A 146 -12.08 -15.46 -2.10
CA ILE A 146 -11.25 -16.26 -1.20
C ILE A 146 -11.94 -17.60 -0.89
N ASP A 147 -11.13 -18.61 -0.60
CA ASP A 147 -11.64 -19.88 -0.07
C ASP A 147 -11.72 -19.87 1.48
N ALA A 148 -12.15 -21.00 2.06
CA ALA A 148 -12.29 -21.18 3.50
C ALA A 148 -10.95 -21.07 4.27
N ASN A 149 -9.82 -21.17 3.58
CA ASN A 149 -8.47 -21.02 4.13
C ASN A 149 -7.90 -19.62 3.87
N TYR A 150 -8.73 -18.64 3.50
CA TYR A 150 -8.34 -17.28 3.12
C TYR A 150 -7.36 -17.22 1.94
N GLN A 151 -7.23 -18.27 1.12
CA GLN A 151 -6.46 -18.21 -0.11
C GLN A 151 -7.24 -17.46 -1.19
N ILE A 152 -6.58 -16.52 -1.86
CA ILE A 152 -7.17 -15.78 -2.98
C ILE A 152 -7.26 -16.71 -4.20
N LYS A 153 -8.47 -16.91 -4.71
CA LYS A 153 -8.75 -17.75 -5.88
C LYS A 153 -8.96 -16.91 -7.14
N ARG A 154 -9.42 -15.69 -6.97
CA ARG A 154 -9.64 -14.76 -8.07
C ARG A 154 -9.38 -13.34 -7.60
N PHE A 155 -8.74 -12.56 -8.46
CA PHE A 155 -8.47 -11.14 -8.22
C PHE A 155 -8.76 -10.35 -9.50
N LYS A 156 -9.42 -9.18 -9.38
CA LYS A 156 -9.70 -8.29 -10.49
C LYS A 156 -9.57 -6.84 -10.05
N GLU A 157 -8.68 -6.10 -10.71
CA GLU A 157 -8.51 -4.66 -10.46
C GLU A 157 -9.59 -3.86 -11.19
N LYS A 158 -10.30 -3.00 -10.45
CA LYS A 158 -11.33 -2.07 -10.94
C LYS A 158 -12.32 -2.72 -11.92
N PRO A 159 -13.15 -3.64 -11.43
CA PRO A 159 -14.10 -4.35 -12.26
C PRO A 159 -15.17 -3.37 -12.80
N SER A 160 -15.63 -3.61 -14.02
CA SER A 160 -16.89 -3.01 -14.47
C SER A 160 -18.07 -3.58 -13.69
N PRO A 161 -19.26 -2.93 -13.64
CA PRO A 161 -20.41 -3.42 -12.87
C PRO A 161 -20.80 -4.87 -13.17
N GLY A 162 -20.64 -5.32 -14.41
CA GLY A 162 -20.94 -6.73 -14.79
C GLY A 162 -19.85 -7.74 -14.44
N GLU A 163 -18.69 -7.29 -13.96
CA GLU A 163 -17.56 -8.14 -13.58
C GLU A 163 -17.41 -8.29 -12.06
N ILE A 164 -18.28 -7.66 -11.28
CA ILE A 164 -18.25 -7.73 -9.82
C ILE A 164 -18.68 -9.14 -9.39
N PHE A 165 -17.76 -9.85 -8.73
CA PHE A 165 -17.99 -11.20 -8.19
C PHE A 165 -17.81 -11.26 -6.67
N SER A 166 -17.35 -10.18 -6.05
CA SER A 166 -17.09 -10.08 -4.61
C SER A 166 -17.19 -8.63 -4.14
N ASN A 167 -17.60 -8.43 -2.89
CA ASN A 167 -17.53 -7.14 -2.21
C ASN A 167 -16.27 -6.98 -1.34
N LEU A 168 -15.38 -7.98 -1.34
CA LEU A 168 -14.08 -7.88 -0.67
C LEU A 168 -13.11 -7.09 -1.52
N ALA A 169 -12.93 -5.82 -1.16
CA ALA A 169 -12.06 -4.89 -1.84
C ALA A 169 -10.65 -4.88 -1.23
N SER A 170 -9.65 -4.77 -2.08
CA SER A 170 -8.26 -4.56 -1.65
C SER A 170 -8.10 -3.19 -1.04
N THR A 171 -7.55 -3.14 0.16
CA THR A 171 -7.21 -1.90 0.85
C THR A 171 -5.98 -1.20 0.26
N GLY A 172 -5.27 -1.82 -0.70
CA GLY A 172 -3.98 -1.32 -1.15
C GLY A 172 -2.84 -1.51 -0.14
N MET A 173 -3.06 -2.34 0.89
CA MET A 173 -2.05 -2.73 1.86
C MET A 173 -1.69 -4.20 1.67
N TYR A 174 -0.40 -4.49 1.71
CA TYR A 174 0.15 -5.81 1.46
C TYR A 174 1.27 -6.12 2.45
N VAL A 175 1.39 -7.37 2.88
CA VAL A 175 2.63 -7.87 3.48
C VAL A 175 3.25 -8.83 2.48
N CYS A 176 4.51 -8.58 2.12
CA CYS A 176 5.21 -9.31 1.08
C CYS A 176 6.47 -9.97 1.61
N ASN A 177 6.75 -11.19 1.16
CA ASN A 177 8.07 -11.78 1.25
C ASN A 177 9.03 -11.14 0.23
N PRO A 178 10.34 -11.06 0.49
CA PRO A 178 11.32 -10.51 -0.45
C PRO A 178 11.33 -11.17 -1.83
N GLU A 179 10.94 -12.44 -1.92
CA GLU A 179 10.84 -13.19 -3.19
C GLU A 179 9.94 -12.53 -4.23
N VAL A 180 9.00 -11.65 -3.82
CA VAL A 180 8.18 -10.88 -4.78
C VAL A 180 9.04 -10.04 -5.73
N PHE A 181 10.25 -9.65 -5.32
CA PHE A 181 11.15 -8.88 -6.16
C PHE A 181 11.65 -9.62 -7.39
N ASP A 182 11.67 -10.96 -7.38
CA ASP A 182 12.06 -11.78 -8.54
C ASP A 182 11.01 -11.72 -9.67
N HIS A 183 9.80 -11.25 -9.34
CA HIS A 183 8.66 -11.13 -10.26
C HIS A 183 8.37 -9.69 -10.69
N ILE A 184 9.17 -8.72 -10.26
CA ILE A 184 8.98 -7.32 -10.60
C ILE A 184 10.17 -6.85 -11.46
N PRO A 185 9.94 -6.44 -12.72
CA PRO A 185 11.01 -5.94 -13.57
C PRO A 185 11.58 -4.62 -13.03
N ALA A 186 12.89 -4.48 -13.11
CA ALA A 186 13.58 -3.28 -12.63
C ALA A 186 13.43 -2.14 -13.64
N GLY A 187 13.06 -0.93 -13.15
CA GLY A 187 13.01 0.28 -13.97
C GLY A 187 11.81 0.39 -14.89
N GLU A 188 10.86 -0.53 -14.81
CA GLU A 188 9.65 -0.55 -15.61
C GLU A 188 8.40 -0.18 -14.79
N LYS A 189 7.36 0.29 -15.48
CA LYS A 189 6.07 0.53 -14.86
C LYS A 189 5.36 -0.79 -14.60
N PHE A 190 5.18 -1.11 -13.32
CA PHE A 190 4.58 -2.37 -12.88
C PHE A 190 3.71 -2.14 -11.65
N ASP A 191 2.47 -2.64 -11.66
CA ASP A 191 1.51 -2.44 -10.59
C ASP A 191 1.24 -3.77 -9.84
N PHE A 192 1.04 -3.72 -8.51
CA PHE A 192 0.67 -4.90 -7.73
C PHE A 192 -0.59 -5.57 -8.24
N ALA A 193 -1.68 -4.81 -8.32
CA ALA A 193 -2.99 -5.35 -8.63
C ALA A 193 -3.19 -5.74 -10.11
N ARG A 194 -2.54 -5.01 -11.04
CA ARG A 194 -2.71 -5.22 -12.49
C ARG A 194 -1.75 -6.21 -13.08
N ASN A 195 -0.56 -6.30 -12.48
CA ASN A 195 0.54 -7.08 -13.06
C ASN A 195 0.98 -8.19 -12.10
N LEU A 196 1.48 -7.83 -10.90
CA LEU A 196 2.14 -8.78 -10.01
C LEU A 196 1.20 -9.88 -9.50
N PHE A 197 0.03 -9.53 -8.96
CA PHE A 197 -0.87 -10.54 -8.39
C PHE A 197 -1.38 -11.53 -9.44
N PRO A 198 -1.87 -11.11 -10.63
CA PRO A 198 -2.22 -12.05 -11.69
C PRO A 198 -1.06 -12.96 -12.09
N GLU A 199 0.15 -12.42 -12.27
CA GLU A 199 1.33 -13.19 -12.64
C GLU A 199 1.70 -14.23 -11.58
N LEU A 200 1.69 -13.85 -10.30
CA LEU A 200 1.96 -14.78 -9.20
C LEU A 200 0.94 -15.93 -9.15
N MET A 201 -0.35 -15.60 -9.33
CA MET A 201 -1.42 -16.62 -9.37
C MET A 201 -1.27 -17.56 -10.55
N GLU A 202 -0.94 -17.06 -11.76
CA GLU A 202 -0.68 -17.87 -12.95
C GLU A 202 0.53 -18.81 -12.76
N LYS A 203 1.56 -18.35 -12.04
CA LYS A 203 2.74 -19.17 -11.70
C LYS A 203 2.50 -20.16 -10.54
N GLY A 204 1.30 -20.16 -9.95
CA GLY A 204 0.91 -21.08 -8.88
C GLY A 204 1.38 -20.67 -7.48
N TYR A 205 1.82 -19.43 -7.29
CA TYR A 205 2.12 -18.91 -5.96
C TYR A 205 0.86 -18.70 -5.14
N THR A 206 0.96 -18.98 -3.83
CA THR A 206 -0.13 -18.74 -2.90
C THR A 206 -0.19 -17.27 -2.51
N LEU A 207 -1.35 -16.64 -2.72
CA LEU A 207 -1.71 -15.35 -2.14
C LEU A 207 -2.78 -15.57 -1.08
N LYS A 208 -2.62 -14.94 0.09
CA LYS A 208 -3.59 -15.00 1.19
C LYS A 208 -4.30 -13.66 1.38
N ALA A 209 -5.45 -13.70 2.00
CA ALA A 209 -6.20 -12.53 2.43
C ALA A 209 -6.11 -12.36 3.93
N TRP A 210 -5.97 -11.11 4.37
CA TRP A 210 -6.26 -10.67 5.73
C TRP A 210 -7.53 -9.82 5.70
N LEU A 211 -8.55 -10.22 6.46
CA LEU A 211 -9.81 -9.47 6.53
C LEU A 211 -9.67 -8.34 7.55
N ALA A 212 -9.53 -7.13 7.04
CA ALA A 212 -9.37 -5.94 7.87
C ALA A 212 -10.62 -5.65 8.70
N ARG A 213 -10.43 -5.40 10.00
CA ARG A 213 -11.48 -5.01 10.95
C ARG A 213 -11.12 -3.66 11.55
N GLY A 214 -11.94 -2.65 11.27
CA GLY A 214 -11.71 -1.26 11.71
C GLY A 214 -11.96 -0.27 10.60
N ASN A 215 -11.46 0.95 10.78
CA ASN A 215 -11.64 2.03 9.82
C ASN A 215 -10.47 2.08 8.84
N TRP A 216 -10.81 2.15 7.57
CA TRP A 216 -9.88 2.38 6.48
C TRP A 216 -10.48 3.37 5.48
N SER A 217 -9.70 4.32 5.06
CA SER A 217 -10.02 5.21 3.96
C SER A 217 -8.75 5.54 3.19
N ASP A 218 -8.83 5.59 1.87
CA ASP A 218 -7.85 6.29 1.07
C ASP A 218 -8.32 7.75 0.89
N VAL A 219 -7.45 8.70 1.07
CA VAL A 219 -7.71 10.11 0.73
C VAL A 219 -7.66 10.25 -0.79
N GLY A 220 -8.54 9.54 -1.50
CA GLY A 220 -8.50 9.33 -2.96
C GLY A 220 -9.33 10.33 -3.75
N SER A 221 -10.39 10.83 -3.14
CA SER A 221 -11.38 11.71 -3.77
C SER A 221 -11.94 12.71 -2.75
N PRO A 222 -12.61 13.80 -3.18
CA PRO A 222 -13.31 14.70 -2.27
C PRO A 222 -14.40 14.01 -1.43
N ARG A 223 -14.91 12.87 -1.89
CA ARG A 223 -15.95 12.11 -1.18
C ARG A 223 -15.37 11.26 -0.04
N SER A 224 -14.11 10.84 -0.15
CA SER A 224 -13.41 10.04 0.87
C SER A 224 -12.55 10.89 1.83
N LEU A 225 -12.55 12.21 1.67
CA LEU A 225 -11.90 13.19 2.54
C LEU A 225 -12.86 13.67 3.63
#